data_7052a8d0d90b83aadf5be72e5471e916
#
_entry.id   7052a8d0d90b83aadf5be72e5471e916
#
_cell.length_a   1.000
_cell.length_b   1.000
_cell.length_c   1.000
_cell.angle_alpha   90.00
_cell.angle_beta   90.00
_cell.angle_gamma   90.00
#
_symmetry.space_group_name_H-M   'P 1'
#
loop_
_entity.id
_entity.type
_entity.pdbx_description
1 polymer ?
#
loop_
_entity_poly.entity_id
_entity_poly.type
_entity_poly.pdbx_seq_one_letter_code
_entity_poly.pdbx_strand_id
1 'polypeptide(L)'
;MIDCIYSPHCTWKQCDLACPIHAEISYWMERCNIDMSNPVLKCGKQAIDKAKSIIQSGEGKLSVFRSKNPDLAADTLAYCAICLHGRGTALSHGIYSLNFANYVDEIKRSWQSKYEPEDLEFMRIWSNSASYLVISGIDYVKFGDFECQTLLRLIQDRRSVTKSTYIVYGKENLVGSSDFFGRLLSLLKGAEVS
;
A
#
# COMPACT_ATOMS: atom_id res chain seq x y z
N MET A 1 -9.35 16.96 6.00
CA MET A 1 -8.61 17.32 7.22
C MET A 1 -8.88 16.23 8.22
N ILE A 2 -7.86 15.50 8.66
CA ILE A 2 -8.02 14.46 9.68
C ILE A 2 -7.70 15.12 11.00
N ASP A 3 -8.73 15.25 11.84
CA ASP A 3 -8.56 15.86 13.14
C ASP A 3 -7.69 14.94 14.02
N CYS A 4 -6.68 15.52 14.66
CA CYS A 4 -5.88 14.80 15.63
C CYS A 4 -6.76 14.45 16.84
N ILE A 5 -6.86 13.15 17.20
CA ILE A 5 -7.67 12.72 18.34
C ILE A 5 -7.18 13.29 19.69
N TYR A 6 -5.94 13.78 19.75
CA TYR A 6 -5.36 14.33 20.97
C TYR A 6 -5.59 15.84 21.11
N SER A 7 -6.08 16.50 20.06
CA SER A 7 -6.51 17.88 20.11
C SER A 7 -7.66 18.10 19.12
N PRO A 8 -8.84 18.48 19.57
CA PRO A 8 -9.96 18.80 18.69
C PRO A 8 -9.67 19.98 17.75
N HIS A 9 -8.61 20.72 18.02
CA HIS A 9 -8.16 21.88 17.22
C HIS A 9 -6.89 21.61 16.41
N CYS A 10 -6.29 20.39 16.50
CA CYS A 10 -5.07 20.06 15.78
C CYS A 10 -5.39 19.83 14.31
N THR A 11 -4.95 20.74 13.47
CA THR A 11 -4.85 20.51 12.03
C THR A 11 -3.41 20.13 11.72
N TRP A 12 -3.21 19.17 10.79
CA TRP A 12 -1.87 18.72 10.37
C TRP A 12 -0.92 19.88 10.04
N LYS A 13 -1.43 20.94 9.44
CA LYS A 13 -0.66 22.15 9.10
C LYS A 13 -0.19 23.00 10.30
N GLN A 14 -0.80 22.79 11.45
CA GLN A 14 -0.52 23.53 12.69
C GLN A 14 0.14 22.65 13.75
N CYS A 15 0.48 21.40 13.39
CA CYS A 15 1.09 20.48 14.32
C CYS A 15 2.52 20.93 14.66
N ASP A 16 2.82 21.04 15.93
CA ASP A 16 4.19 21.27 16.39
C ASP A 16 5.05 20.06 16.02
N LEU A 17 6.24 20.30 15.45
CA LEU A 17 7.23 19.28 15.13
C LEU A 17 7.68 18.48 16.37
N ALA A 18 7.53 19.06 17.57
CA ALA A 18 7.78 18.37 18.83
C ALA A 18 6.67 17.40 19.25
N CYS A 19 5.54 17.37 18.54
CA CYS A 19 4.46 16.45 18.85
C CYS A 19 4.86 15.00 18.54
N PRO A 20 4.84 14.07 19.51
CA PRO A 20 5.23 12.67 19.27
C PRO A 20 4.41 12.00 18.18
N ILE A 21 3.14 12.34 18.06
CA ILE A 21 2.23 11.78 17.05
C ILE A 21 2.61 12.27 15.66
N HIS A 22 3.00 13.54 15.55
CA HIS A 22 3.49 14.08 14.30
C HIS A 22 4.75 13.34 13.83
N ALA A 23 5.70 13.11 14.74
CA ALA A 23 6.92 12.38 14.45
C ALA A 23 6.62 10.94 13.99
N GLU A 24 5.71 10.25 14.66
CA GLU A 24 5.32 8.88 14.31
C GLU A 24 4.63 8.80 12.94
N ILE A 25 3.68 9.70 12.69
CA ILE A 25 3.02 9.77 11.37
C ILE A 25 4.02 10.10 10.27
N SER A 26 4.93 11.07 10.51
CA SER A 26 5.98 11.45 9.55
C SER A 26 6.89 10.27 9.22
N TYR A 27 7.31 9.52 10.22
CA TYR A 27 8.11 8.31 10.04
C TYR A 27 7.44 7.27 9.14
N TRP A 28 6.14 7.01 9.33
CA TRP A 28 5.41 6.06 8.49
C TRP A 28 5.15 6.59 7.09
N MET A 29 4.92 7.89 6.94
CA MET A 29 4.75 8.51 5.62
C MET A 29 6.04 8.44 4.79
N GLU A 30 7.18 8.72 5.40
CA GLU A 30 8.47 8.57 4.76
C GLU A 30 8.71 7.12 4.30
N ARG A 31 8.44 6.15 5.16
CA ARG A 31 8.55 4.73 4.82
C ARG A 31 7.61 4.27 3.71
N CYS A 32 6.44 4.86 3.61
CA CYS A 32 5.50 4.61 2.52
C CYS A 32 5.79 5.46 1.27
N ASN A 33 6.86 6.26 1.29
CA ASN A 33 7.21 7.20 0.22
C ASN A 33 6.06 8.16 -0.15
N ILE A 34 5.30 8.58 0.86
CA ILE A 34 4.18 9.51 0.70
C ILE A 34 4.72 10.93 0.87
N ASP A 35 4.52 11.77 -0.16
CA ASP A 35 4.91 13.17 -0.11
C ASP A 35 4.12 13.93 0.96
N MET A 36 4.81 14.34 2.01
CA MET A 36 4.27 15.12 3.11
C MET A 36 3.68 16.46 2.68
N SER A 37 4.16 17.02 1.58
CA SER A 37 3.71 18.35 1.12
C SER A 37 2.30 18.33 0.53
N ASN A 38 1.77 17.15 0.09
CA ASN A 38 0.53 17.16 -0.67
C ASN A 38 -0.32 15.88 -0.81
N PRO A 39 -0.27 14.86 0.05
CA PRO A 39 -0.99 13.61 -0.27
C PRO A 39 -2.51 13.75 -0.13
N VAL A 40 -2.98 14.54 0.81
CA VAL A 40 -4.41 14.60 1.20
C VAL A 40 -5.13 15.81 0.63
N LEU A 41 -4.40 16.87 0.30
CA LEU A 41 -5.00 18.12 -0.19
C LEU A 41 -5.60 17.99 -1.59
N LYS A 42 -5.20 16.96 -2.36
CA LYS A 42 -5.75 16.63 -3.68
C LYS A 42 -6.94 15.66 -3.61
N CYS A 43 -7.14 15.00 -2.48
CA CYS A 43 -8.27 14.10 -2.27
C CYS A 43 -9.39 14.86 -1.57
N GLY A 44 -10.56 14.91 -2.19
CA GLY A 44 -11.75 15.44 -1.54
C GLY A 44 -12.12 14.63 -0.29
N LYS A 45 -12.86 15.26 0.64
CA LYS A 45 -13.30 14.62 1.90
C LYS A 45 -13.95 13.25 1.67
N GLN A 46 -14.76 13.12 0.61
CA GLN A 46 -15.41 11.84 0.26
C GLN A 46 -14.39 10.71 -0.03
N ALA A 47 -13.27 11.01 -0.70
CA ALA A 47 -12.25 10.01 -0.99
C ALA A 47 -11.56 9.53 0.30
N ILE A 48 -11.32 10.44 1.23
CA ILE A 48 -10.74 10.13 2.54
C ILE A 48 -11.70 9.29 3.37
N ASP A 49 -12.97 9.67 3.43
CA ASP A 49 -13.98 8.94 4.20
C ASP A 49 -14.20 7.53 3.62
N LYS A 50 -14.20 7.41 2.28
CA LYS A 50 -14.23 6.11 1.60
C LYS A 50 -12.98 5.28 1.93
N ALA A 51 -11.79 5.85 1.87
CA ALA A 51 -10.54 5.14 2.20
C ALA A 51 -10.53 4.66 3.65
N LYS A 52 -10.99 5.47 4.60
CA LYS A 52 -11.14 5.06 6.01
C LYS A 52 -12.10 3.88 6.17
N SER A 53 -13.27 3.96 5.55
CA SER A 53 -14.25 2.87 5.58
C SER A 53 -13.69 1.57 5.02
N ILE A 54 -12.94 1.65 3.92
CA ILE A 54 -12.26 0.53 3.29
C ILE A 54 -11.26 -0.12 4.24
N ILE A 55 -10.42 0.68 4.90
CA ILE A 55 -9.40 0.17 5.82
C ILE A 55 -10.05 -0.53 7.01
N GLN A 56 -11.09 0.07 7.58
CA GLN A 56 -11.81 -0.49 8.71
C GLN A 56 -12.54 -1.80 8.36
N SER A 57 -13.10 -1.91 7.15
CA SER A 57 -13.81 -3.11 6.70
C SER A 57 -12.90 -4.20 6.14
N GLY A 58 -11.68 -3.84 5.74
CA GLY A 58 -10.72 -4.71 5.06
C GLY A 58 -9.71 -5.39 5.98
N GLU A 59 -9.88 -5.28 7.30
CA GLU A 59 -8.93 -5.85 8.27
C GLU A 59 -8.80 -7.38 8.08
N GLY A 60 -7.54 -7.84 7.96
CA GLY A 60 -7.22 -9.25 7.74
C GLY A 60 -7.60 -9.81 6.36
N LYS A 61 -7.89 -8.96 5.37
CA LYS A 61 -8.37 -9.37 4.05
C LYS A 61 -7.52 -8.82 2.91
N LEU A 62 -7.67 -9.45 1.74
CA LEU A 62 -7.30 -8.88 0.46
C LEU A 62 -8.46 -8.02 -0.05
N SER A 63 -8.18 -6.77 -0.36
CA SER A 63 -9.13 -5.83 -0.96
C SER A 63 -8.52 -5.20 -2.22
N VAL A 64 -9.28 -5.16 -3.30
CA VAL A 64 -8.79 -4.70 -4.60
C VAL A 64 -9.64 -3.54 -5.07
N PHE A 65 -9.00 -2.49 -5.55
CA PHE A 65 -9.66 -1.24 -5.94
C PHE A 65 -9.24 -0.79 -7.33
N ARG A 66 -10.21 -0.31 -8.09
CA ARG A 66 -9.96 0.39 -9.34
C ARG A 66 -10.06 1.89 -9.17
N SER A 67 -9.07 2.62 -9.66
CA SER A 67 -9.04 4.08 -9.62
C SER A 67 -8.65 4.67 -10.97
N LYS A 68 -9.13 5.86 -11.28
CA LYS A 68 -8.64 6.65 -12.42
C LYS A 68 -7.22 7.17 -12.20
N ASN A 69 -6.83 7.32 -10.94
CA ASN A 69 -5.48 7.70 -10.53
C ASN A 69 -5.04 6.71 -9.44
N PRO A 70 -4.44 5.57 -9.82
CA PRO A 70 -4.10 4.49 -8.90
C PRO A 70 -3.04 4.91 -7.88
N ASP A 71 -2.05 5.71 -8.27
CA ASP A 71 -0.99 6.13 -7.36
C ASP A 71 -1.55 7.02 -6.26
N LEU A 72 -2.35 8.04 -6.62
CA LEU A 72 -2.99 8.89 -5.63
C LEU A 72 -3.96 8.11 -4.71
N ALA A 73 -4.66 7.12 -5.25
CA ALA A 73 -5.55 6.28 -4.44
C ALA A 73 -4.76 5.39 -3.48
N ALA A 74 -3.61 4.86 -3.90
CA ALA A 74 -2.71 4.08 -3.05
C ALA A 74 -2.14 4.94 -1.92
N ASP A 75 -1.65 6.14 -2.23
CA ASP A 75 -1.14 7.09 -1.24
C ASP A 75 -2.23 7.48 -0.23
N THR A 76 -3.46 7.70 -0.73
CA THR A 76 -4.60 8.02 0.14
C THR A 76 -4.92 6.87 1.10
N LEU A 77 -4.91 5.63 0.61
CA LEU A 77 -5.14 4.44 1.44
C LEU A 77 -4.02 4.28 2.48
N ALA A 78 -2.76 4.38 2.07
CA ALA A 78 -1.62 4.29 2.97
C ALA A 78 -1.68 5.37 4.05
N TYR A 79 -1.93 6.63 3.65
CA TYR A 79 -2.10 7.74 4.59
C TYR A 79 -3.25 7.50 5.58
N CYS A 80 -4.41 7.06 5.11
CA CYS A 80 -5.53 6.77 6.00
C CYS A 80 -5.22 5.60 6.96
N ALA A 81 -4.50 4.58 6.50
CA ALA A 81 -4.04 3.49 7.36
C ALA A 81 -3.09 4.01 8.44
N ILE A 82 -2.13 4.88 8.08
CA ILE A 82 -1.23 5.52 9.03
C ILE A 82 -2.01 6.32 10.08
N CYS A 83 -2.98 7.12 9.66
CA CYS A 83 -3.77 7.94 10.58
C CYS A 83 -4.70 7.13 11.49
N LEU A 84 -5.20 6.00 11.03
CA LEU A 84 -6.09 5.14 11.83
C LEU A 84 -5.33 4.22 12.76
N HIS A 85 -4.21 3.69 12.32
CA HIS A 85 -3.49 2.62 13.00
C HIS A 85 -2.07 2.98 13.42
N GLY A 86 -1.48 4.07 12.88
CA GLY A 86 -0.14 4.54 13.22
C GLY A 86 -0.01 5.12 14.63
N ARG A 87 -1.05 5.02 15.44
CA ARG A 87 -1.11 5.58 16.80
C ARG A 87 -1.00 4.48 17.83
N GLY A 88 0.17 4.37 18.41
CA GLY A 88 0.40 3.50 19.53
C GLY A 88 0.96 2.12 19.19
N THR A 89 1.32 1.40 20.22
CA THR A 89 2.04 0.14 20.26
C THR A 89 1.34 -1.05 19.58
N ALA A 90 0.15 -0.87 19.05
CA ALA A 90 -0.64 -1.93 18.41
C ALA A 90 -0.08 -2.36 17.02
N LEU A 91 0.76 -1.54 16.40
CA LEU A 91 1.39 -1.88 15.12
C LEU A 91 2.74 -2.56 15.34
N SER A 92 2.71 -3.80 15.77
CA SER A 92 3.93 -4.60 15.88
C SER A 92 4.70 -4.72 14.57
N HIS A 93 4.05 -4.44 13.41
CA HIS A 93 4.62 -4.69 12.09
C HIS A 93 4.35 -3.59 11.05
N GLY A 94 3.71 -2.50 11.44
CA GLY A 94 3.62 -1.27 10.64
C GLY A 94 2.77 -1.31 9.37
N ILE A 95 2.96 -0.27 8.60
CA ILE A 95 2.31 -0.02 7.31
C ILE A 95 3.41 0.09 6.25
N TYR A 96 3.18 -0.50 5.09
CA TYR A 96 4.10 -0.41 3.97
C TYR A 96 3.35 -0.18 2.65
N SER A 97 3.88 0.71 1.81
CA SER A 97 3.41 0.92 0.44
C SER A 97 4.44 0.36 -0.53
N LEU A 98 4.02 -0.56 -1.38
CA LEU A 98 4.86 -1.24 -2.34
C LEU A 98 4.45 -0.86 -3.77
N ASN A 99 5.35 -0.23 -4.51
CA ASN A 99 5.22 -0.13 -5.95
C ASN A 99 5.69 -1.45 -6.58
N PHE A 100 4.75 -2.21 -7.13
CA PHE A 100 5.03 -3.56 -7.64
C PHE A 100 5.93 -3.55 -8.89
N ALA A 101 5.85 -2.54 -9.74
CA ALA A 101 6.76 -2.42 -10.89
C ALA A 101 8.20 -2.26 -10.43
N ASN A 102 8.45 -1.37 -9.48
CA ASN A 102 9.79 -1.19 -8.91
C ASN A 102 10.29 -2.47 -8.22
N TYR A 103 9.42 -3.17 -7.50
CA TYR A 103 9.77 -4.42 -6.85
C TYR A 103 10.21 -5.51 -7.84
N VAL A 104 9.46 -5.66 -8.93
CA VAL A 104 9.82 -6.59 -10.03
C VAL A 104 11.14 -6.21 -10.66
N ASP A 105 11.37 -4.92 -10.91
CA ASP A 105 12.62 -4.43 -11.50
C ASP A 105 13.83 -4.68 -10.59
N GLU A 106 13.70 -4.47 -9.28
CA GLU A 106 14.78 -4.78 -8.33
C GLU A 106 15.07 -6.29 -8.26
N ILE A 107 14.05 -7.15 -8.31
CA ILE A 107 14.27 -8.60 -8.40
C ILE A 107 15.04 -8.94 -9.68
N LYS A 108 14.66 -8.39 -10.84
CA LYS A 108 15.35 -8.66 -12.11
C LYS A 108 16.81 -8.13 -12.09
N ARG A 109 17.05 -6.98 -11.49
CA ARG A 109 18.40 -6.44 -11.29
C ARG A 109 19.26 -7.35 -10.42
N SER A 110 18.66 -7.93 -9.37
CA SER A 110 19.38 -8.86 -8.48
C SER A 110 19.93 -10.10 -9.19
N TRP A 111 19.30 -10.54 -10.31
CA TRP A 111 19.80 -11.69 -11.09
C TRP A 111 21.14 -11.41 -11.78
N GLN A 112 21.45 -10.13 -12.01
CA GLN A 112 22.70 -9.71 -12.64
C GLN A 112 23.76 -9.34 -11.62
N SER A 113 23.39 -9.27 -10.33
CA SER A 113 24.28 -8.90 -9.23
C SER A 113 24.79 -10.13 -8.48
N LYS A 114 26.04 -10.07 -8.02
CA LYS A 114 26.61 -11.09 -7.13
C LYS A 114 26.00 -11.03 -5.72
N TYR A 115 25.45 -9.88 -5.34
CA TYR A 115 24.88 -9.61 -4.03
C TYR A 115 23.45 -9.11 -4.21
N GLU A 116 22.57 -9.50 -3.30
CA GLU A 116 21.20 -8.95 -3.26
C GLU A 116 21.27 -7.47 -2.87
N PRO A 117 20.62 -6.56 -3.61
CA PRO A 117 20.52 -5.16 -3.23
C PRO A 117 19.82 -5.02 -1.87
N GLU A 118 20.34 -4.15 -0.99
CA GLU A 118 19.75 -3.88 0.33
C GLU A 118 18.28 -3.42 0.21
N ASP A 119 17.98 -2.63 -0.80
CA ASP A 119 16.62 -2.18 -1.08
C ASP A 119 15.66 -3.33 -1.37
N LEU A 120 16.11 -4.37 -2.08
CA LEU A 120 15.27 -5.53 -2.38
C LEU A 120 15.00 -6.37 -1.11
N GLU A 121 16.01 -6.57 -0.27
CA GLU A 121 15.84 -7.24 1.01
C GLU A 121 14.85 -6.46 1.90
N PHE A 122 15.01 -5.15 1.97
CA PHE A 122 14.09 -4.26 2.67
C PHE A 122 12.65 -4.40 2.15
N MET A 123 12.45 -4.33 0.83
CA MET A 123 11.13 -4.49 0.19
C MET A 123 10.50 -5.85 0.53
N ARG A 124 11.28 -6.94 0.52
CA ARG A 124 10.80 -8.29 0.86
C ARG A 124 10.38 -8.41 2.32
N ILE A 125 11.22 -7.92 3.24
CA ILE A 125 10.92 -7.96 4.67
C ILE A 125 9.63 -7.19 4.95
N TRP A 126 9.55 -5.95 4.49
CA TRP A 126 8.41 -5.09 4.79
C TRP A 126 7.12 -5.49 4.08
N SER A 127 7.20 -5.91 2.81
CA SER A 127 6.00 -6.38 2.11
C SER A 127 5.41 -7.63 2.75
N ASN A 128 6.23 -8.48 3.38
CA ASN A 128 5.75 -9.68 4.06
C ASN A 128 5.35 -9.42 5.52
N SER A 129 6.07 -8.55 6.24
CA SER A 129 5.85 -8.34 7.69
C SER A 129 4.80 -7.29 8.01
N ALA A 130 4.61 -6.27 7.17
CA ALA A 130 3.68 -5.18 7.45
C ALA A 130 2.26 -5.67 7.75
N SER A 131 1.62 -5.13 8.78
CA SER A 131 0.21 -5.41 9.10
C SER A 131 -0.72 -4.90 7.99
N TYR A 132 -0.39 -3.75 7.40
CA TYR A 132 -1.11 -3.13 6.30
C TYR A 132 -0.17 -2.94 5.12
N LEU A 133 -0.43 -3.63 4.02
CA LEU A 133 0.31 -3.48 2.77
C LEU A 133 -0.59 -2.85 1.71
N VAL A 134 -0.15 -1.74 1.13
CA VAL A 134 -0.76 -1.13 -0.04
C VAL A 134 0.13 -1.42 -1.25
N ILE A 135 -0.42 -2.05 -2.28
CA ILE A 135 0.28 -2.38 -3.51
C ILE A 135 -0.27 -1.49 -4.64
N SER A 136 0.62 -0.76 -5.30
CA SER A 136 0.35 0.03 -6.50
C SER A 136 1.27 -0.37 -7.65
N GLY A 137 1.15 0.29 -8.79
CA GLY A 137 2.08 0.13 -9.91
C GLY A 137 1.93 -1.17 -10.69
N ILE A 138 0.88 -1.96 -10.47
CA ILE A 138 0.64 -3.18 -11.26
C ILE A 138 0.24 -2.86 -12.70
N ASP A 139 -0.27 -1.67 -12.96
CA ASP A 139 -0.61 -1.18 -14.32
C ASP A 139 0.62 -0.98 -15.21
N TYR A 140 1.78 -0.76 -14.61
CA TYR A 140 3.03 -0.51 -15.33
C TYR A 140 3.77 -1.82 -15.64
N VAL A 141 3.21 -2.96 -15.25
CA VAL A 141 3.83 -4.27 -15.42
C VAL A 141 3.17 -5.04 -16.56
N LYS A 142 3.99 -5.51 -17.51
CA LYS A 142 3.55 -6.52 -18.46
C LYS A 142 3.68 -7.89 -17.80
N PHE A 143 2.55 -8.50 -17.50
CA PHE A 143 2.51 -9.76 -16.76
C PHE A 143 2.91 -10.96 -17.64
N GLY A 144 4.10 -11.49 -17.42
CA GLY A 144 4.52 -12.84 -17.79
C GLY A 144 4.37 -13.81 -16.62
N ASP A 145 4.92 -14.99 -16.75
CA ASP A 145 4.85 -16.04 -15.69
C ASP A 145 5.50 -15.57 -14.40
N PHE A 146 6.66 -14.96 -14.50
CA PHE A 146 7.42 -14.48 -13.35
C PHE A 146 6.65 -13.41 -12.56
N GLU A 147 6.13 -12.38 -13.21
CA GLU A 147 5.39 -11.30 -12.58
C GLU A 147 4.10 -11.79 -11.93
N CYS A 148 3.37 -12.67 -12.64
CA CYS A 148 2.16 -13.31 -12.12
C CYS A 148 2.47 -14.13 -10.87
N GLN A 149 3.48 -14.99 -10.92
CA GLN A 149 3.86 -15.83 -9.79
C GLN A 149 4.35 -15.00 -8.61
N THR A 150 5.13 -13.93 -8.86
CA THR A 150 5.63 -13.03 -7.82
C THR A 150 4.48 -12.36 -7.08
N LEU A 151 3.50 -11.80 -7.80
CA LEU A 151 2.35 -11.14 -7.16
C LEU A 151 1.44 -12.16 -6.45
N LEU A 152 1.15 -13.29 -7.08
CA LEU A 152 0.35 -14.35 -6.46
C LEU A 152 0.99 -14.88 -5.19
N ARG A 153 2.30 -15.12 -5.19
CA ARG A 153 3.05 -15.57 -4.01
C ARG A 153 2.99 -14.54 -2.89
N LEU A 154 3.25 -13.27 -3.21
CA LEU A 154 3.15 -12.18 -2.22
C LEU A 154 1.75 -12.15 -1.57
N ILE A 155 0.69 -12.26 -2.37
CA ILE A 155 -0.68 -12.30 -1.85
C ILE A 155 -0.92 -13.54 -0.99
N GLN A 156 -0.41 -14.71 -1.40
CA GLN A 156 -0.58 -15.96 -0.67
C GLN A 156 0.15 -15.96 0.67
N ASP A 157 1.40 -15.49 0.68
CA ASP A 157 2.23 -15.40 1.90
C ASP A 157 1.60 -14.45 2.94
N ARG A 158 0.78 -13.50 2.48
CA ARG A 158 0.06 -12.56 3.34
C ARG A 158 -1.35 -12.98 3.76
N ARG A 159 -1.86 -14.11 3.27
CA ARG A 159 -3.16 -14.66 3.67
C ARG A 159 -3.16 -15.20 5.10
N SER A 160 -2.58 -14.48 6.04
CA SER A 160 -2.70 -14.77 7.46
C SER A 160 -3.74 -13.85 8.09
N VAL A 161 -4.35 -14.30 9.16
CA VAL A 161 -5.52 -13.69 9.82
C VAL A 161 -5.32 -12.24 10.28
N THR A 162 -4.07 -11.76 10.32
CA THR A 162 -3.72 -10.46 10.89
C THR A 162 -3.16 -9.45 9.89
N LYS A 163 -3.08 -9.82 8.61
CA LYS A 163 -2.46 -8.96 7.58
C LYS A 163 -3.47 -8.50 6.55
N SER A 164 -3.62 -7.19 6.42
CA SER A 164 -4.46 -6.58 5.40
C SER A 164 -3.63 -6.25 4.16
N THR A 165 -4.17 -6.56 2.99
CA THR A 165 -3.51 -6.26 1.71
C THR A 165 -4.47 -5.50 0.81
N TYR A 166 -4.08 -4.33 0.37
CA TYR A 166 -4.84 -3.47 -0.52
C TYR A 166 -4.10 -3.36 -1.85
N ILE A 167 -4.76 -3.72 -2.94
CA ILE A 167 -4.21 -3.58 -4.30
C ILE A 167 -4.99 -2.49 -5.01
N VAL A 168 -4.27 -1.50 -5.53
CA VAL A 168 -4.85 -0.38 -6.28
C VAL A 168 -4.32 -0.41 -7.70
N TYR A 169 -5.22 -0.36 -8.68
CA TYR A 169 -4.85 -0.33 -10.09
C TYR A 169 -5.80 0.53 -10.92
N GLY A 170 -5.41 0.86 -12.16
CA GLY A 170 -6.18 1.67 -13.08
C GLY A 170 -7.40 0.95 -13.65
N LYS A 171 -8.22 1.69 -14.36
CA LYS A 171 -9.39 1.13 -15.05
C LYS A 171 -9.03 0.42 -16.35
N GLU A 172 -7.83 0.66 -16.87
CA GLU A 172 -7.34 -0.01 -18.07
C GLU A 172 -7.10 -1.49 -17.78
N ASN A 173 -7.26 -2.31 -18.79
CA ASN A 173 -7.08 -3.74 -18.64
C ASN A 173 -5.61 -4.04 -18.35
N LEU A 174 -5.36 -4.77 -17.28
CA LEU A 174 -4.05 -5.36 -17.05
C LEU A 174 -3.68 -6.23 -18.24
N VAL A 175 -2.45 -6.13 -18.71
CA VAL A 175 -1.95 -6.84 -19.87
C VAL A 175 -1.06 -7.99 -19.44
N GLY A 176 -1.37 -9.18 -19.87
CA GLY A 176 -0.56 -10.38 -19.60
C GLY A 176 -0.75 -11.46 -20.63
N SER A 177 0.28 -12.30 -20.77
CA SER A 177 0.32 -13.43 -21.74
C SER A 177 0.59 -14.79 -21.08
N SER A 178 0.50 -14.83 -19.74
CA SER A 178 0.82 -16.02 -18.95
C SER A 178 -0.42 -16.86 -18.65
N ASP A 179 -0.28 -18.17 -18.54
CA ASP A 179 -1.32 -19.05 -18.03
C ASP A 179 -1.72 -18.70 -16.58
N PHE A 180 -0.80 -18.16 -15.81
CA PHE A 180 -1.07 -17.66 -14.46
C PHE A 180 -1.86 -16.36 -14.45
N PHE A 181 -1.89 -15.63 -15.56
CA PHE A 181 -2.58 -14.34 -15.65
C PHE A 181 -4.09 -14.48 -15.45
N GLY A 182 -4.69 -15.52 -16.00
CA GLY A 182 -6.10 -15.82 -15.78
C GLY A 182 -6.43 -16.06 -14.29
N ARG A 183 -5.54 -16.76 -13.58
CA ARG A 183 -5.67 -17.00 -12.13
C ARG A 183 -5.53 -15.70 -11.34
N LEU A 184 -4.57 -14.86 -11.70
CA LEU A 184 -4.37 -13.54 -11.07
C LEU A 184 -5.62 -12.67 -11.26
N LEU A 185 -6.13 -12.54 -12.50
CA LEU A 185 -7.33 -11.76 -12.78
C LEU A 185 -8.55 -12.26 -12.00
N SER A 186 -8.72 -13.57 -11.90
CA SER A 186 -9.82 -14.17 -11.12
C SER A 186 -9.72 -13.83 -9.65
N LEU A 187 -8.51 -13.88 -9.09
CA LEU A 187 -8.25 -13.51 -7.70
C LEU A 187 -8.51 -12.02 -7.44
N LEU A 188 -8.04 -11.15 -8.33
CA LEU A 188 -8.26 -9.70 -8.21
C LEU A 188 -9.74 -9.35 -8.32
N LYS A 189 -10.48 -9.93 -9.28
CA LYS A 189 -11.92 -9.73 -9.44
C LYS A 189 -12.71 -10.23 -8.23
N GLY A 190 -12.32 -11.36 -7.66
CA GLY A 190 -12.98 -11.94 -6.47
C GLY A 190 -12.78 -11.10 -5.19
N ALA A 191 -11.78 -10.25 -5.15
CA ALA A 191 -11.46 -9.37 -4.03
C ALA A 191 -11.80 -7.88 -4.29
N GLU A 192 -12.43 -7.58 -5.45
CA GLU A 192 -12.77 -6.21 -5.84
C GLU A 192 -13.86 -5.64 -4.92
N VAL A 193 -13.57 -4.46 -4.37
CA VAL A 193 -14.48 -3.71 -3.53
C VAL A 193 -15.13 -2.61 -4.38
N SER A 194 -16.45 -2.61 -4.41
CA SER A 194 -17.27 -1.65 -5.16
C SER A 194 -17.34 -0.27 -4.50
#